data_7137324f6a4efe0c9d001baf5f7cb803
#
_entry.id   7137324f6a4efe0c9d001baf5f7cb803
#
_cell.length_a   1.000
_cell.length_b   1.000
_cell.length_c   1.000
_cell.angle_alpha   90.00
_cell.angle_beta   90.00
_cell.angle_gamma   90.00
#
_symmetry.space_group_name_H-M   'P 1'
#
loop_
_entity.id
_entity.type
_entity.pdbx_description
1 polymer ?
#
loop_
_entity_poly.entity_id
_entity_poly.type
_entity_poly.pdbx_seq_one_letter_code
_entity_poly.pdbx_strand_id
1 'polypeptide(L)'
;MRLLPLISLFFILSLFISSCAPSLTPPPSAPLNISITADGKTTALTTDALTVREAVVQASLSLGAEDKITPSEFTPLADGMSIQIVRVTSKTEIEEAIIPFEKQTQPNEGLPAGDKRLLQAGVNGVDEITYRIVFEDGVQISRTVVSRITVKEPLP
;
A
#
# COMPACT_ATOMS: atom_id res chain seq x y z
N MET A 1 -8.58 41.32 -92.06
CA MET A 1 -9.62 40.31 -91.78
C MET A 1 -9.49 39.97 -90.29
N ARG A 2 -10.58 40.22 -89.57
CA ARG A 2 -10.61 40.24 -88.07
C ARG A 2 -11.13 38.90 -87.61
N LEU A 3 -10.38 38.27 -86.70
CA LEU A 3 -10.85 37.15 -85.90
C LEU A 3 -10.84 37.54 -84.41
N LEU A 4 -12.01 37.61 -83.78
CA LEU A 4 -12.21 37.78 -82.38
C LEU A 4 -11.98 36.44 -81.68
N PRO A 5 -11.34 36.39 -80.48
CA PRO A 5 -11.38 35.21 -79.65
C PRO A 5 -12.57 35.30 -78.67
N LEU A 6 -13.36 34.25 -78.63
CA LEU A 6 -14.39 33.99 -77.67
C LEU A 6 -13.77 33.75 -76.27
N ILE A 7 -14.03 34.63 -75.33
CA ILE A 7 -13.68 34.45 -73.96
C ILE A 7 -14.76 33.57 -73.32
N SER A 8 -14.41 32.31 -73.10
CA SER A 8 -15.22 31.37 -72.30
C SER A 8 -15.10 31.67 -70.82
N LEU A 9 -16.15 32.26 -70.28
CA LEU A 9 -16.28 32.53 -68.84
C LEU A 9 -16.59 31.22 -68.15
N PHE A 10 -15.53 30.59 -67.59
CA PHE A 10 -15.69 29.41 -66.77
C PHE A 10 -16.05 29.85 -65.31
N PHE A 11 -17.36 29.81 -64.99
CA PHE A 11 -17.91 30.10 -63.67
C PHE A 11 -17.63 28.91 -62.79
N ILE A 12 -16.54 28.96 -62.03
CA ILE A 12 -16.23 27.93 -60.97
C ILE A 12 -17.15 28.16 -59.78
N LEU A 13 -18.24 27.41 -59.76
CA LEU A 13 -19.12 27.30 -58.61
C LEU A 13 -18.40 26.51 -57.52
N SER A 14 -17.76 27.25 -56.59
CA SER A 14 -17.12 26.67 -55.38
C SER A 14 -18.20 26.21 -54.42
N LEU A 15 -18.48 24.92 -54.45
CA LEU A 15 -19.36 24.28 -53.44
C LEU A 15 -18.60 24.21 -52.10
N PHE A 16 -18.87 25.11 -51.16
CA PHE A 16 -18.47 24.99 -49.76
C PHE A 16 -19.29 23.87 -49.15
N ILE A 17 -18.73 22.64 -49.13
CA ILE A 17 -19.26 21.55 -48.33
C ILE A 17 -18.85 21.87 -46.90
N SER A 18 -19.74 22.53 -46.15
CA SER A 18 -19.61 22.70 -44.71
C SER A 18 -19.76 21.30 -44.08
N SER A 19 -18.64 20.63 -43.84
CA SER A 19 -18.59 19.36 -43.12
C SER A 19 -18.89 19.63 -41.65
N CYS A 20 -20.16 19.55 -41.29
CA CYS A 20 -20.56 19.49 -39.92
C CYS A 20 -20.21 18.08 -39.39
N ALA A 21 -18.99 17.91 -38.90
CA ALA A 21 -18.63 16.70 -38.14
C ALA A 21 -19.46 16.64 -36.87
N PRO A 22 -20.29 15.60 -36.67
CA PRO A 22 -20.96 15.44 -35.39
C PRO A 22 -19.87 15.31 -34.33
N SER A 23 -19.86 16.25 -33.37
CA SER A 23 -19.09 16.09 -32.16
C SER A 23 -19.64 14.84 -31.44
N LEU A 24 -18.86 13.75 -31.51
CA LEU A 24 -19.10 12.57 -30.67
C LEU A 24 -18.76 12.93 -29.23
N THR A 25 -19.56 13.77 -28.61
CA THR A 25 -19.60 13.86 -27.14
C THR A 25 -20.15 12.53 -26.68
N PRO A 26 -19.38 11.69 -25.94
CA PRO A 26 -19.94 10.49 -25.37
C PRO A 26 -21.17 10.88 -24.54
N PRO A 27 -22.26 10.12 -24.61
CA PRO A 27 -23.44 10.40 -23.80
C PRO A 27 -22.99 10.49 -22.33
N PRO A 28 -23.55 11.42 -21.53
CA PRO A 28 -23.27 11.45 -20.11
C PRO A 28 -23.60 10.06 -19.55
N SER A 29 -22.61 9.40 -19.01
CA SER A 29 -22.80 8.10 -18.34
C SER A 29 -23.81 8.32 -17.22
N ALA A 30 -24.81 7.44 -17.12
CA ALA A 30 -25.76 7.50 -16.03
C ALA A 30 -24.98 7.36 -14.70
N PRO A 31 -25.36 8.12 -13.67
CA PRO A 31 -24.69 8.03 -12.38
C PRO A 31 -24.79 6.59 -11.83
N LEU A 32 -23.68 6.07 -11.33
CA LEU A 32 -23.57 4.74 -10.76
C LEU A 32 -23.82 4.80 -9.26
N ASN A 33 -24.52 3.80 -8.72
CA ASN A 33 -24.70 3.65 -7.28
C ASN A 33 -23.71 2.58 -6.78
N ILE A 34 -22.84 2.95 -5.88
CA ILE A 34 -21.82 2.07 -5.33
C ILE A 34 -21.83 2.12 -3.80
N SER A 35 -21.20 1.16 -3.16
CA SER A 35 -20.95 1.16 -1.73
C SER A 35 -19.46 1.15 -1.44
N ILE A 36 -19.02 1.97 -0.48
CA ILE A 36 -17.62 2.00 -0.03
C ILE A 36 -17.61 1.68 1.45
N THR A 37 -16.88 0.62 1.81
CA THR A 37 -16.66 0.23 3.21
C THR A 37 -15.23 0.59 3.60
N ALA A 38 -15.08 1.46 4.58
CA ALA A 38 -13.81 1.89 5.14
C ALA A 38 -13.98 2.17 6.64
N ASP A 39 -12.96 1.87 7.44
CA ASP A 39 -12.94 2.16 8.88
C ASP A 39 -14.17 1.57 9.62
N GLY A 40 -14.61 0.38 9.20
CA GLY A 40 -15.79 -0.30 9.75
C GLY A 40 -17.13 0.32 9.37
N LYS A 41 -17.17 1.33 8.49
CA LYS A 41 -18.38 2.02 8.04
C LYS A 41 -18.62 1.82 6.55
N THR A 42 -19.86 1.50 6.18
CA THR A 42 -20.28 1.44 4.78
C THR A 42 -21.04 2.72 4.42
N THR A 43 -20.62 3.36 3.34
CA THR A 43 -21.24 4.57 2.79
C THR A 43 -21.69 4.28 1.36
N ALA A 44 -22.97 4.57 1.05
CA ALA A 44 -23.46 4.54 -0.32
C ALA A 44 -23.10 5.86 -1.02
N LEU A 45 -22.64 5.75 -2.26
CA LEU A 45 -22.26 6.89 -3.10
C LEU A 45 -22.91 6.77 -4.47
N THR A 46 -23.54 7.84 -4.93
CA THR A 46 -23.96 7.98 -6.32
C THR A 46 -22.90 8.84 -7.03
N THR A 47 -22.31 8.32 -8.09
CA THR A 47 -21.11 8.89 -8.71
C THR A 47 -21.13 8.75 -10.22
N ASP A 48 -20.45 9.66 -10.90
CA ASP A 48 -20.11 9.62 -12.33
C ASP A 48 -18.63 9.24 -12.56
N ALA A 49 -17.90 8.88 -11.49
CA ALA A 49 -16.52 8.44 -11.55
C ALA A 49 -16.39 7.22 -12.46
N LEU A 50 -15.25 7.14 -13.16
CA LEU A 50 -14.97 6.05 -14.10
C LEU A 50 -14.20 4.91 -13.45
N THR A 51 -13.48 5.20 -12.36
CA THR A 51 -12.59 4.24 -11.68
C THR A 51 -12.84 4.22 -10.18
N VAL A 52 -12.46 3.12 -9.55
CA VAL A 52 -12.49 2.96 -8.08
C VAL A 52 -11.74 4.10 -7.39
N ARG A 53 -10.56 4.50 -7.92
CA ARG A 53 -9.77 5.60 -7.37
C ARG A 53 -10.53 6.92 -7.33
N GLU A 54 -11.17 7.27 -8.45
CA GLU A 54 -11.95 8.52 -8.55
C GLU A 54 -13.12 8.53 -7.57
N ALA A 55 -13.81 7.39 -7.43
CA ALA A 55 -14.89 7.24 -6.47
C ALA A 55 -14.45 7.41 -5.01
N VAL A 56 -13.28 6.85 -4.66
CA VAL A 56 -12.69 7.00 -3.31
C VAL A 56 -12.36 8.46 -3.02
N VAL A 57 -11.76 9.17 -4.00
CA VAL A 57 -11.48 10.61 -3.88
C VAL A 57 -12.77 11.41 -3.74
N GLN A 58 -13.79 11.10 -4.53
CA GLN A 58 -15.09 11.78 -4.48
C GLN A 58 -15.80 11.54 -3.14
N ALA A 59 -15.61 10.37 -2.52
CA ALA A 59 -16.08 10.07 -1.17
C ALA A 59 -15.26 10.78 -0.06
N SER A 60 -14.27 11.61 -0.43
CA SER A 60 -13.36 12.29 0.49
C SER A 60 -12.54 11.32 1.36
N LEU A 61 -12.29 10.12 0.86
CA LEU A 61 -11.44 9.13 1.51
C LEU A 61 -10.02 9.23 0.95
N SER A 62 -9.03 9.20 1.84
CA SER A 62 -7.62 9.10 1.47
C SER A 62 -7.14 7.68 1.68
N LEU A 63 -6.26 7.19 0.79
CA LEU A 63 -5.59 5.91 0.92
C LEU A 63 -4.18 6.15 1.44
N GLY A 64 -3.79 5.39 2.46
CA GLY A 64 -2.41 5.28 2.92
C GLY A 64 -1.59 4.40 1.97
N ALA A 65 -0.25 4.52 2.03
CA ALA A 65 0.64 3.79 1.13
C ALA A 65 0.58 2.26 1.31
N GLU A 66 0.22 1.79 2.48
CA GLU A 66 0.10 0.35 2.81
C GLU A 66 -1.36 -0.14 2.81
N ASP A 67 -2.36 0.76 2.64
CA ASP A 67 -3.78 0.40 2.66
C ASP A 67 -4.12 -0.57 1.51
N LYS A 68 -5.04 -1.47 1.79
CA LYS A 68 -5.53 -2.43 0.81
C LYS A 68 -6.90 -1.99 0.31
N ILE A 69 -7.08 -2.02 -1.00
CA ILE A 69 -8.37 -1.71 -1.63
C ILE A 69 -8.80 -2.84 -2.55
N THR A 70 -10.06 -3.19 -2.47
CA THR A 70 -10.68 -4.21 -3.31
C THR A 70 -12.04 -3.71 -3.81
N PRO A 71 -12.28 -3.70 -5.14
CA PRO A 71 -11.35 -3.98 -6.23
C PRO A 71 -10.18 -2.97 -6.31
N SER A 72 -9.19 -3.26 -7.18
CA SER A 72 -8.02 -2.39 -7.39
C SER A 72 -8.44 -0.96 -7.79
N GLU A 73 -7.64 0.04 -7.39
CA GLU A 73 -7.87 1.48 -7.67
C GLU A 73 -8.17 1.80 -9.13
N PHE A 74 -7.57 1.05 -10.07
CA PHE A 74 -7.72 1.28 -11.51
C PHE A 74 -8.85 0.47 -12.15
N THR A 75 -9.62 -0.26 -11.36
CA THR A 75 -10.78 -1.02 -11.85
C THR A 75 -11.85 -0.05 -12.33
N PRO A 76 -12.40 -0.22 -13.56
CA PRO A 76 -13.56 0.53 -14.01
C PRO A 76 -14.75 0.30 -13.08
N LEU A 77 -15.48 1.37 -12.75
CA LEU A 77 -16.67 1.27 -11.92
C LEU A 77 -17.83 0.63 -12.67
N ALA A 78 -18.65 -0.11 -11.92
CA ALA A 78 -19.91 -0.65 -12.37
C ALA A 78 -21.02 -0.34 -11.34
N ASP A 79 -22.24 -0.25 -11.81
CA ASP A 79 -23.38 -0.03 -10.93
C ASP A 79 -23.55 -1.21 -9.94
N GLY A 80 -23.83 -0.90 -8.69
CA GLY A 80 -23.91 -1.88 -7.59
C GLY A 80 -22.56 -2.35 -7.05
N MET A 81 -21.42 -1.82 -7.52
CA MET A 81 -20.10 -2.24 -7.06
C MET A 81 -19.90 -1.95 -5.57
N SER A 82 -19.30 -2.92 -4.86
CA SER A 82 -18.86 -2.77 -3.48
C SER A 82 -17.34 -2.62 -3.44
N ILE A 83 -16.87 -1.53 -2.84
CA ILE A 83 -15.44 -1.23 -2.65
C ILE A 83 -15.14 -1.40 -1.17
N GLN A 84 -14.09 -2.18 -0.87
CA GLN A 84 -13.60 -2.38 0.49
C GLN A 84 -12.21 -1.78 0.64
N ILE A 85 -12.02 -0.97 1.67
CA ILE A 85 -10.74 -0.39 2.07
C ILE A 85 -10.40 -0.94 3.44
N VAL A 86 -9.22 -1.58 3.54
CA VAL A 86 -8.65 -2.08 4.79
C VAL A 86 -7.47 -1.19 5.15
N ARG A 87 -7.52 -0.56 6.31
CA ARG A 87 -6.45 0.31 6.81
C ARG A 87 -5.27 -0.53 7.28
N VAL A 88 -4.10 -0.31 6.68
CA VAL A 88 -2.88 -1.01 7.08
C VAL A 88 -1.93 -0.03 7.75
N THR A 89 -1.53 -0.36 8.97
CA THR A 89 -0.54 0.42 9.71
C THR A 89 0.56 -0.50 10.24
N SER A 90 1.78 0.01 10.34
CA SER A 90 2.88 -0.73 10.92
C SER A 90 3.56 0.08 12.03
N LYS A 91 4.01 -0.60 13.07
CA LYS A 91 4.84 -0.03 14.12
C LYS A 91 6.08 -0.88 14.36
N THR A 92 7.12 -0.23 14.86
CA THR A 92 8.33 -0.89 15.34
C THR A 92 8.28 -0.97 16.86
N GLU A 93 8.64 -2.14 17.40
CA GLU A 93 8.76 -2.40 18.84
C GLU A 93 10.11 -3.04 19.14
N ILE A 94 10.76 -2.60 20.19
CA ILE A 94 12.06 -3.10 20.61
C ILE A 94 11.87 -3.81 21.95
N GLU A 95 12.39 -5.05 22.04
CA GLU A 95 12.38 -5.84 23.25
C GLU A 95 13.79 -6.32 23.57
N GLU A 96 14.10 -6.37 24.86
CA GLU A 96 15.33 -6.98 25.35
C GLU A 96 15.10 -8.46 25.68
N ALA A 97 16.00 -9.31 25.18
CA ALA A 97 16.03 -10.73 25.50
C ALA A 97 17.31 -11.09 26.23
N ILE A 98 17.19 -11.85 27.31
CA ILE A 98 18.34 -12.28 28.11
C ILE A 98 19.05 -13.42 27.38
N ILE A 99 20.36 -13.30 27.22
CA ILE A 99 21.26 -14.37 26.79
C ILE A 99 21.84 -14.99 28.06
N PRO A 100 21.49 -16.22 28.42
CA PRO A 100 22.03 -16.85 29.62
C PRO A 100 23.53 -17.09 29.45
N PHE A 101 24.29 -16.86 30.50
CA PHE A 101 25.71 -17.22 30.52
C PHE A 101 25.89 -18.74 30.61
N GLU A 102 26.96 -19.26 30.01
CA GLU A 102 27.35 -20.68 30.13
C GLU A 102 28.28 -20.88 31.32
N LYS A 103 27.96 -21.88 32.18
CA LYS A 103 28.85 -22.25 33.29
C LYS A 103 30.07 -22.99 32.75
N GLN A 104 31.23 -22.45 33.01
CA GLN A 104 32.51 -23.12 32.71
C GLN A 104 33.04 -23.79 33.97
N THR A 105 33.53 -25.04 33.85
CA THR A 105 34.12 -25.77 34.98
C THR A 105 35.59 -26.05 34.61
N GLN A 106 36.50 -25.63 35.48
CA GLN A 106 37.94 -25.90 35.32
C GLN A 106 38.39 -26.88 36.41
N PRO A 107 39.21 -27.88 36.08
CA PRO A 107 39.83 -28.76 37.03
C PRO A 107 40.73 -27.98 38.01
N ASN A 108 40.67 -28.33 39.27
CA ASN A 108 41.54 -27.73 40.29
C ASN A 108 42.05 -28.86 41.23
N GLU A 109 43.32 -29.21 41.11
CA GLU A 109 43.94 -30.27 41.91
C GLU A 109 44.02 -29.97 43.42
N GLY A 110 43.83 -28.70 43.82
CA GLY A 110 43.80 -28.27 45.22
C GLY A 110 42.47 -28.46 45.93
N LEU A 111 41.43 -29.00 45.23
CA LEU A 111 40.14 -29.28 45.82
C LEU A 111 39.88 -30.80 45.97
N PRO A 112 39.22 -31.24 47.06
CA PRO A 112 38.78 -32.63 47.19
C PRO A 112 37.88 -33.06 46.05
N ALA A 113 37.87 -34.34 45.68
CA ALA A 113 37.05 -34.86 44.60
C ALA A 113 35.55 -34.63 44.90
N GLY A 114 34.85 -33.95 43.99
CA GLY A 114 33.44 -33.58 44.08
C GLY A 114 33.18 -32.18 44.58
N ASP A 115 34.15 -31.52 45.21
CA ASP A 115 34.03 -30.15 45.65
C ASP A 115 34.12 -29.15 44.47
N LYS A 116 33.34 -28.08 44.57
CA LYS A 116 33.29 -26.98 43.59
C LYS A 116 33.47 -25.64 44.31
N ARG A 117 34.31 -24.79 43.75
CA ARG A 117 34.46 -23.42 44.23
C ARG A 117 34.11 -22.44 43.11
N LEU A 118 33.25 -21.49 43.43
CA LEU A 118 32.95 -20.40 42.48
C LEU A 118 34.17 -19.49 42.36
N LEU A 119 34.71 -19.33 41.17
CA LEU A 119 35.83 -18.44 40.87
C LEU A 119 35.31 -17.06 40.40
N GLN A 120 34.27 -17.09 39.59
CA GLN A 120 33.65 -15.89 39.03
C GLN A 120 32.15 -16.10 38.91
N ALA A 121 31.36 -15.08 39.26
CA ALA A 121 29.94 -15.11 39.01
C ALA A 121 29.67 -14.79 37.52
N GLY A 122 28.91 -15.69 36.86
CA GLY A 122 28.51 -15.43 35.49
C GLY A 122 27.54 -14.26 35.37
N VAL A 123 27.60 -13.57 34.26
CA VAL A 123 26.73 -12.43 33.96
C VAL A 123 26.01 -12.71 32.64
N ASN A 124 24.69 -12.59 32.69
CA ASN A 124 23.89 -12.73 31.48
C ASN A 124 24.18 -11.61 30.46
N GLY A 125 24.15 -11.98 29.19
CA GLY A 125 24.11 -11.07 28.09
C GLY A 125 22.70 -10.53 27.81
N VAL A 126 22.59 -9.62 26.88
CA VAL A 126 21.34 -9.01 26.44
C VAL A 126 21.34 -8.84 24.92
N ASP A 127 20.31 -9.37 24.29
CA ASP A 127 19.96 -9.07 22.90
C ASP A 127 18.88 -8.01 22.86
N GLU A 128 19.01 -7.06 21.94
CA GLU A 128 17.94 -6.16 21.54
C GLU A 128 17.29 -6.71 20.27
N ILE A 129 15.99 -6.99 20.34
CA ILE A 129 15.21 -7.56 19.24
C ILE A 129 14.23 -6.51 18.77
N THR A 130 14.34 -6.12 17.50
CA THR A 130 13.43 -5.18 16.87
C THR A 130 12.37 -5.97 16.10
N TYR A 131 11.10 -5.70 16.41
CA TYR A 131 9.95 -6.28 15.74
C TYR A 131 9.28 -5.25 14.83
N ARG A 132 8.80 -5.68 13.68
CA ARG A 132 7.79 -4.98 12.89
C ARG A 132 6.45 -5.64 13.16
N ILE A 133 5.47 -4.84 13.60
CA ILE A 133 4.11 -5.28 13.89
C ILE A 133 3.19 -4.59 12.88
N VAL A 134 2.39 -5.38 12.17
CA VAL A 134 1.43 -4.90 11.17
C VAL A 134 0.02 -5.09 11.69
N PHE A 135 -0.80 -4.06 11.49
CA PHE A 135 -2.21 -4.05 11.86
C PHE A 135 -3.07 -3.83 10.62
N GLU A 136 -4.20 -4.54 10.53
CA GLU A 136 -5.28 -4.29 9.57
C GLU A 136 -6.52 -3.88 10.35
N ASP A 137 -7.10 -2.73 10.01
CA ASP A 137 -8.24 -2.13 10.71
C ASP A 137 -8.08 -2.11 12.25
N GLY A 138 -6.84 -1.88 12.72
CA GLY A 138 -6.50 -1.86 14.14
C GLY A 138 -6.26 -3.24 14.78
N VAL A 139 -6.46 -4.32 14.04
CA VAL A 139 -6.19 -5.69 14.51
C VAL A 139 -4.78 -6.11 14.11
N GLN A 140 -3.99 -6.58 15.08
CA GLN A 140 -2.65 -7.09 14.78
C GLN A 140 -2.73 -8.39 13.97
N ILE A 141 -2.14 -8.36 12.77
CA ILE A 141 -2.10 -9.52 11.86
C ILE A 141 -0.73 -10.18 11.78
N SER A 142 0.34 -9.43 12.05
CA SER A 142 1.68 -10.02 12.07
C SER A 142 2.61 -9.32 13.06
N ARG A 143 3.61 -10.08 13.55
CA ARG A 143 4.75 -9.61 14.34
C ARG A 143 5.98 -10.36 13.85
N THR A 144 6.91 -9.64 13.24
CA THR A 144 8.10 -10.23 12.59
C THR A 144 9.36 -9.58 13.13
N VAL A 145 10.36 -10.39 13.43
CA VAL A 145 11.70 -9.90 13.79
C VAL A 145 12.36 -9.32 12.55
N VAL A 146 12.74 -8.05 12.62
CA VAL A 146 13.45 -7.35 11.54
C VAL A 146 14.94 -7.16 11.86
N SER A 147 15.32 -7.16 13.14
CA SER A 147 16.70 -7.07 13.60
C SER A 147 16.88 -7.74 14.95
N ARG A 148 18.07 -8.30 15.18
CA ARG A 148 18.54 -8.77 16.48
C ARG A 148 20.00 -8.33 16.63
N ILE A 149 20.31 -7.64 17.71
CA ILE A 149 21.64 -7.12 18.00
C ILE A 149 22.02 -7.48 19.43
N THR A 150 23.13 -8.13 19.62
CA THR A 150 23.68 -8.37 20.97
C THR A 150 24.29 -7.06 21.50
N VAL A 151 23.62 -6.46 22.48
CA VAL A 151 24.08 -5.22 23.13
C VAL A 151 25.00 -5.48 24.30
N LYS A 152 24.94 -6.69 24.88
CA LYS A 152 25.83 -7.16 25.95
C LYS A 152 26.09 -8.64 25.77
N GLU A 153 27.36 -9.01 25.63
CA GLU A 153 27.79 -10.39 25.62
C GLU A 153 27.67 -11.04 27.00
N PRO A 154 27.28 -12.34 27.09
CA PRO A 154 27.30 -13.05 28.33
C PRO A 154 28.74 -13.34 28.77
N LEU A 155 29.00 -13.25 30.08
CA LEU A 155 30.28 -13.61 30.68
C LEU A 155 30.10 -14.88 31.52
N PRO A 156 30.93 -15.93 31.29
CA PRO A 156 30.87 -17.20 32.03
C PRO A 156 31.34 -17.07 33.49
#